data_42e01c10cb1aadb008c6ad264e365ac2
#
_entry.id   42e01c10cb1aadb008c6ad264e365ac2
#
_cell.length_a   1.000
_cell.length_b   1.000
_cell.length_c   1.000
_cell.angle_alpha   90.00
_cell.angle_beta   90.00
_cell.angle_gamma   90.00
#
_symmetry.space_group_name_H-M   'P 1'
#
loop_
_entity.id
_entity.type
_entity.pdbx_description
1 polymer ?
#
loop_
_entity_poly.entity_id
_entity_poly.type
_entity_poly.pdbx_seq_one_letter_code
_entity_poly.pdbx_strand_id
1 'polypeptide(L)'
;KSWVNLYRSNCLKGSYLEEETNKKSEVISCIFSLKEEVGALAKALKLFEENGINLTHIESRPSRMNKEEYEFFISVDPSCAQALDEVIEGLRTQISGHVHELSRNKQKDTGCQRPRGLDSAQDFLSLIGLSSNVAFLHVCAQGFTDPVYRSRRKEFADIAYNYRHGQAIPRVEYTEEEKATWGTVFKELKTLYPTHACREHNRVFPLLEKYCGYRPDNIPQLEDVSRFLQSCTGFRLRPVAGLLSSRDFLAGLAFRVFHSTQYIRHGSKPTYTPEPDVCHELLGHVPLFADHSFAQFSQEIGLASLGAPDEYIEKLATVYWFTVEFGLCKQGSAIKAYGAGLLSSFGELKYCKTDTPKLQPFDPEKTSLQKYPITEYQPVYFVAESFEDAKEKVRKFAATIPRPFSVRYNPYTQSIEVLDNTQQLSNLAGCIHSMYHCNIAHPSAQNQNIFFTKVGLNSSIRSLDHHRSE
;
A
#
# COMPACT_ATOMS: atom_id res chain seq x y z
N LYS A 1 7.63 -17.65 -3.00
CA LYS A 1 6.70 -17.08 -3.95
C LYS A 1 6.42 -15.68 -3.47
N SER A 2 6.56 -14.68 -4.26
CA SER A 2 6.85 -13.26 -4.11
C SER A 2 5.85 -12.45 -3.32
N TRP A 3 6.29 -11.26 -2.89
CA TRP A 3 5.44 -10.14 -2.56
C TRP A 3 4.32 -9.99 -3.58
N VAL A 4 4.63 -10.00 -4.87
CA VAL A 4 3.65 -9.97 -5.95
C VAL A 4 2.88 -11.29 -6.10
N ASN A 5 3.42 -12.46 -5.74
CA ASN A 5 2.64 -13.70 -5.72
C ASN A 5 1.81 -13.86 -4.44
N LEU A 6 2.17 -13.23 -3.34
CA LEU A 6 1.26 -13.00 -2.23
C LEU A 6 0.16 -12.02 -2.65
N TYR A 7 0.55 -10.96 -3.33
CA TYR A 7 -0.36 -10.08 -4.03
C TYR A 7 -1.18 -10.83 -5.11
N ARG A 8 -0.60 -11.80 -5.83
CA ARG A 8 -1.29 -12.64 -6.80
C ARG A 8 -2.29 -13.60 -6.20
N SER A 9 -1.99 -14.24 -5.05
CA SER A 9 -2.94 -15.17 -4.41
C SER A 9 -4.22 -14.48 -3.99
N ASN A 10 -4.14 -13.20 -3.63
CA ASN A 10 -5.29 -12.41 -3.21
C ASN A 10 -6.02 -11.74 -4.38
N CYS A 11 -5.33 -11.54 -5.53
CA CYS A 11 -5.93 -10.94 -6.73
C CYS A 11 -6.52 -11.95 -7.72
N LEU A 12 -5.98 -13.19 -7.79
CA LEU A 12 -6.44 -14.20 -8.74
C LEU A 12 -7.76 -14.88 -8.34
N LYS A 13 -8.15 -14.74 -7.08
CA LYS A 13 -9.47 -15.19 -6.63
C LYS A 13 -10.41 -14.00 -6.64
N GLY A 14 -10.84 -13.65 -7.84
CA GLY A 14 -11.69 -12.48 -8.13
C GLY A 14 -13.11 -12.54 -7.60
N SER A 15 -13.34 -13.18 -6.46
CA SER A 15 -14.57 -13.03 -5.70
C SER A 15 -14.30 -13.35 -4.23
N TYR A 16 -14.84 -12.56 -3.33
CA TYR A 16 -14.98 -12.83 -1.91
C TYR A 16 -15.46 -14.26 -1.62
N LEU A 17 -16.14 -14.86 -2.56
CA LEU A 17 -16.75 -16.19 -2.53
C LEU A 17 -15.75 -17.35 -2.51
N GLU A 18 -14.54 -17.17 -3.07
CA GLU A 18 -13.55 -18.25 -3.16
C GLU A 18 -12.54 -18.26 -1.99
N GLU A 19 -12.31 -17.11 -1.33
CA GLU A 19 -11.38 -17.04 -0.19
C GLU A 19 -11.94 -17.65 1.08
N GLU A 20 -13.27 -17.63 1.28
CA GLU A 20 -13.89 -18.15 2.49
C GLU A 20 -14.13 -19.67 2.46
N THR A 21 -14.16 -20.30 1.29
CA THR A 21 -14.35 -21.76 1.19
C THR A 21 -13.17 -22.59 1.74
N ASN A 22 -12.01 -21.97 1.98
CA ASN A 22 -10.79 -22.65 2.46
C ASN A 22 -10.33 -22.28 3.87
N LYS A 23 -11.02 -21.36 4.57
CA LYS A 23 -10.78 -21.09 5.99
C LYS A 23 -11.85 -21.80 6.82
N LYS A 24 -11.47 -22.55 7.83
CA LYS A 24 -12.31 -22.85 8.99
C LYS A 24 -12.56 -21.53 9.73
N SER A 25 -13.44 -20.67 9.19
CA SER A 25 -13.84 -19.46 9.87
C SER A 25 -14.95 -19.81 10.84
N GLU A 26 -14.85 -19.29 12.05
CA GLU A 26 -15.95 -19.31 13.03
C GLU A 26 -17.09 -18.36 12.63
N VAL A 27 -17.01 -17.73 11.46
CA VAL A 27 -17.97 -16.73 10.95
C VAL A 27 -18.86 -17.38 9.90
N ILE A 28 -20.16 -17.17 10.01
CA ILE A 28 -21.12 -17.60 8.99
C ILE A 28 -21.31 -16.46 8.02
N SER A 29 -21.16 -16.75 6.71
CA SER A 29 -21.30 -15.76 5.67
C SER A 29 -22.31 -16.21 4.61
N CYS A 30 -23.09 -15.27 4.10
CA CYS A 30 -23.96 -15.52 2.96
C CYS A 30 -23.94 -14.34 1.98
N ILE A 31 -24.31 -14.63 0.72
CA ILE A 31 -24.59 -13.62 -0.30
C ILE A 31 -26.06 -13.67 -0.67
N PHE A 32 -26.66 -12.51 -0.79
CA PHE A 32 -27.97 -12.36 -1.39
C PHE A 32 -27.97 -11.22 -2.39
N SER A 33 -28.77 -11.33 -3.44
CA SER A 33 -28.97 -10.28 -4.43
C SER A 33 -30.37 -9.69 -4.33
N LEU A 34 -30.46 -8.37 -4.48
CA LEU A 34 -31.70 -7.61 -4.48
C LEU A 34 -31.79 -6.78 -5.76
N LYS A 35 -32.99 -6.61 -6.29
CA LYS A 35 -33.23 -5.62 -7.34
C LYS A 35 -32.93 -4.20 -6.85
N GLU A 36 -32.49 -3.36 -7.76
CA GLU A 36 -32.24 -1.94 -7.52
C GLU A 36 -33.57 -1.19 -7.31
N GLU A 37 -34.10 -1.25 -6.10
CA GLU A 37 -35.30 -0.54 -5.69
C GLU A 37 -35.06 0.27 -4.42
N VAL A 38 -35.66 1.45 -4.35
CA VAL A 38 -35.57 2.31 -3.16
C VAL A 38 -36.13 1.57 -1.95
N GLY A 39 -35.28 1.37 -0.93
CA GLY A 39 -35.66 0.70 0.31
C GLY A 39 -35.53 -0.83 0.32
N ALA A 40 -35.09 -1.48 -0.79
CA ALA A 40 -34.90 -2.94 -0.83
C ALA A 40 -33.90 -3.42 0.23
N LEU A 41 -32.75 -2.76 0.35
CA LEU A 41 -31.77 -3.08 1.41
C LEU A 41 -32.33 -2.83 2.81
N ALA A 42 -33.08 -1.74 3.03
CA ALA A 42 -33.68 -1.46 4.34
C ALA A 42 -34.65 -2.56 4.76
N LYS A 43 -35.46 -3.09 3.84
CA LYS A 43 -36.36 -4.23 4.09
C LYS A 43 -35.56 -5.49 4.42
N ALA A 44 -34.47 -5.76 3.71
CA ALA A 44 -33.59 -6.89 4.00
C ALA A 44 -32.95 -6.77 5.39
N LEU A 45 -32.37 -5.61 5.74
CA LEU A 45 -31.77 -5.38 7.05
C LEU A 45 -32.77 -5.49 8.19
N LYS A 46 -34.03 -5.13 7.96
CA LYS A 46 -35.10 -5.28 8.94
C LYS A 46 -35.38 -6.74 9.30
N LEU A 47 -35.24 -7.67 8.35
CA LEU A 47 -35.35 -9.10 8.66
C LEU A 47 -34.24 -9.59 9.60
N PHE A 48 -33.02 -9.06 9.48
CA PHE A 48 -31.94 -9.37 10.42
C PHE A 48 -32.24 -8.79 11.81
N GLU A 49 -32.72 -7.55 11.88
CA GLU A 49 -33.11 -6.89 13.13
C GLU A 49 -34.25 -7.66 13.86
N GLU A 50 -35.31 -8.01 13.13
CA GLU A 50 -36.47 -8.74 13.66
C GLU A 50 -36.12 -10.15 14.23
N ASN A 51 -35.08 -10.77 13.66
CA ASN A 51 -34.55 -12.05 14.10
C ASN A 51 -33.38 -11.93 15.10
N GLY A 52 -33.09 -10.71 15.56
CA GLY A 52 -32.04 -10.46 16.56
C GLY A 52 -30.62 -10.75 16.08
N ILE A 53 -30.40 -10.73 14.76
CA ILE A 53 -29.09 -11.01 14.16
C ILE A 53 -28.29 -9.72 14.00
N ASN A 54 -27.15 -9.65 14.66
CA ASN A 54 -26.19 -8.59 14.47
C ASN A 54 -25.22 -8.92 13.33
N LEU A 55 -25.16 -8.05 12.32
CA LEU A 55 -24.21 -8.19 11.21
C LEU A 55 -22.83 -7.73 11.65
N THR A 56 -21.85 -8.61 11.54
CA THR A 56 -20.43 -8.29 11.83
C THR A 56 -19.74 -7.63 10.64
N HIS A 57 -20.26 -7.90 9.42
CA HIS A 57 -19.75 -7.31 8.19
C HIS A 57 -20.87 -7.23 7.15
N ILE A 58 -20.86 -6.18 6.33
CA ILE A 58 -21.73 -6.02 5.15
C ILE A 58 -20.97 -5.28 4.04
N GLU A 59 -21.02 -5.83 2.84
CA GLU A 59 -20.53 -5.19 1.61
C GLU A 59 -21.58 -5.28 0.51
N SER A 60 -21.58 -4.33 -0.42
CA SER A 60 -22.48 -4.34 -1.56
C SER A 60 -21.71 -4.09 -2.86
N ARG A 61 -22.14 -4.76 -3.94
CA ARG A 61 -21.60 -4.57 -5.29
C ARG A 61 -22.71 -4.77 -6.33
N PRO A 62 -22.59 -4.20 -7.54
CA PRO A 62 -23.44 -4.57 -8.67
C PRO A 62 -23.32 -6.05 -8.96
N SER A 63 -24.45 -6.73 -9.21
CA SER A 63 -24.46 -8.15 -9.55
C SER A 63 -23.75 -8.41 -10.88
N ARG A 64 -22.92 -9.46 -10.91
CA ARG A 64 -22.28 -9.93 -12.14
C ARG A 64 -23.23 -10.70 -13.06
N MET A 65 -24.30 -11.25 -12.48
CA MET A 65 -25.27 -12.11 -13.19
C MET A 65 -26.43 -11.30 -13.76
N ASN A 66 -26.86 -10.23 -13.08
CA ASN A 66 -27.97 -9.39 -13.48
C ASN A 66 -27.67 -7.90 -13.23
N LYS A 67 -27.62 -7.09 -14.28
CA LYS A 67 -27.29 -5.67 -14.21
C LYS A 67 -28.30 -4.81 -13.44
N GLU A 68 -29.48 -5.34 -13.16
CA GLU A 68 -30.56 -4.67 -12.40
C GLU A 68 -30.56 -5.06 -10.93
N GLU A 69 -29.54 -5.79 -10.46
CA GLU A 69 -29.43 -6.28 -9.08
C GLU A 69 -28.12 -5.86 -8.44
N TYR A 70 -28.17 -5.70 -7.11
CA TYR A 70 -27.00 -5.59 -6.26
C TYR A 70 -26.83 -6.85 -5.41
N GLU A 71 -25.61 -7.35 -5.33
CA GLU A 71 -25.22 -8.44 -4.43
C GLU A 71 -24.71 -7.84 -3.12
N PHE A 72 -25.17 -8.44 -2.02
CA PHE A 72 -24.79 -8.09 -0.66
C PHE A 72 -24.09 -9.29 -0.03
N PHE A 73 -22.84 -9.12 0.32
CA PHE A 73 -22.10 -10.07 1.15
C PHE A 73 -22.26 -9.65 2.61
N ILE A 74 -22.67 -10.59 3.45
CA ILE A 74 -22.80 -10.37 4.88
C ILE A 74 -22.10 -11.46 5.68
N SER A 75 -21.62 -11.09 6.86
CA SER A 75 -21.13 -12.01 7.87
C SER A 75 -21.86 -11.80 9.19
N VAL A 76 -22.16 -12.90 9.86
CA VAL A 76 -22.85 -12.90 11.13
C VAL A 76 -22.10 -13.74 12.17
N ASP A 77 -22.38 -13.51 13.43
CA ASP A 77 -21.84 -14.30 14.54
C ASP A 77 -22.36 -15.76 14.44
N PRO A 78 -21.51 -16.77 14.68
CA PRO A 78 -21.91 -18.18 14.64
C PRO A 78 -23.04 -18.54 15.58
N SER A 79 -23.23 -17.81 16.69
CA SER A 79 -24.33 -17.98 17.61
C SER A 79 -25.72 -17.74 16.98
N CYS A 80 -25.74 -17.00 15.85
CA CYS A 80 -26.99 -16.66 15.14
C CYS A 80 -27.35 -17.68 14.03
N ALA A 81 -26.69 -18.84 13.96
CA ALA A 81 -26.86 -19.82 12.89
C ALA A 81 -28.31 -20.29 12.66
N GLN A 82 -29.06 -20.52 13.70
CA GLN A 82 -30.48 -20.95 13.61
C GLN A 82 -31.40 -19.82 13.13
N ALA A 83 -31.22 -18.62 13.66
CA ALA A 83 -32.00 -17.45 13.26
C ALA A 83 -31.72 -17.01 11.83
N LEU A 84 -30.53 -17.30 11.29
CA LEU A 84 -30.17 -16.99 9.93
C LEU A 84 -31.01 -17.75 8.90
N ASP A 85 -31.46 -18.97 9.21
CA ASP A 85 -32.36 -19.76 8.35
C ASP A 85 -33.69 -19.05 8.10
N GLU A 86 -34.26 -18.45 9.12
CA GLU A 86 -35.51 -17.70 9.06
C GLU A 86 -35.34 -16.43 8.22
N VAL A 87 -34.21 -15.76 8.37
CA VAL A 87 -33.88 -14.58 7.54
C VAL A 87 -33.67 -14.96 6.07
N ILE A 88 -32.96 -16.05 5.79
CA ILE A 88 -32.75 -16.54 4.41
C ILE A 88 -34.08 -16.87 3.74
N GLU A 89 -34.99 -17.52 4.47
CA GLU A 89 -36.34 -17.83 3.95
C GLU A 89 -37.17 -16.54 3.77
N GLY A 90 -37.07 -15.59 4.71
CA GLY A 90 -37.69 -14.27 4.59
C GLY A 90 -37.18 -13.47 3.38
N LEU A 91 -35.88 -13.49 3.11
CA LEU A 91 -35.28 -12.86 1.93
C LEU A 91 -35.82 -13.46 0.62
N ARG A 92 -35.99 -14.78 0.57
CA ARG A 92 -36.53 -15.49 -0.60
C ARG A 92 -38.01 -15.21 -0.84
N THR A 93 -38.80 -15.16 0.22
CA THR A 93 -40.26 -15.09 0.14
C THR A 93 -40.77 -13.65 0.08
N GLN A 94 -40.22 -12.75 0.90
CA GLN A 94 -40.75 -11.40 1.06
C GLN A 94 -40.10 -10.35 0.15
N ILE A 95 -38.86 -10.59 -0.32
CA ILE A 95 -38.06 -9.60 -1.06
C ILE A 95 -37.69 -10.08 -2.47
N SER A 96 -38.13 -11.28 -2.87
CA SER A 96 -37.80 -11.88 -4.17
C SER A 96 -36.28 -11.91 -4.47
N GLY A 97 -35.47 -12.07 -3.41
CA GLY A 97 -34.01 -12.09 -3.51
C GLY A 97 -33.48 -13.49 -3.83
N HIS A 98 -32.39 -13.54 -4.58
CA HIS A 98 -31.62 -14.77 -4.78
C HIS A 98 -30.58 -14.88 -3.66
N VAL A 99 -30.61 -15.97 -2.89
CA VAL A 99 -29.69 -16.18 -1.77
C VAL A 99 -28.75 -17.34 -2.04
N HIS A 100 -27.45 -17.07 -2.01
CA HIS A 100 -26.39 -18.06 -2.05
C HIS A 100 -25.73 -18.19 -0.69
N GLU A 101 -25.79 -19.37 -0.08
CA GLU A 101 -25.11 -19.67 1.17
C GLU A 101 -23.68 -20.11 0.90
N LEU A 102 -22.68 -19.42 1.46
CA LEU A 102 -21.26 -19.62 1.18
C LEU A 102 -20.55 -20.58 2.13
N SER A 103 -20.84 -20.54 3.41
CA SER A 103 -20.30 -21.48 4.37
C SER A 103 -21.19 -21.65 5.59
N ARG A 104 -21.52 -22.88 5.91
CA ARG A 104 -22.02 -23.32 7.21
C ARG A 104 -21.06 -24.35 7.75
N ASN A 105 -20.35 -24.03 8.80
CA ASN A 105 -19.67 -25.05 9.57
C ASN A 105 -20.72 -25.91 10.30
N LYS A 106 -21.03 -27.08 9.76
CA LYS A 106 -21.70 -28.14 10.53
C LYS A 106 -20.68 -28.67 11.51
N GLN A 107 -20.62 -28.07 12.70
CA GLN A 107 -19.87 -28.62 13.81
C GLN A 107 -20.64 -29.83 14.37
N LYS A 108 -20.00 -31.00 14.31
CA LYS A 108 -20.31 -32.09 15.24
C LYS A 108 -19.95 -31.61 16.65
N ASP A 109 -20.90 -31.68 17.58
CA ASP A 109 -20.70 -31.33 18.97
C ASP A 109 -19.40 -31.90 19.55
N THR A 110 -18.50 -31.02 19.95
CA THR A 110 -17.49 -31.29 20.97
C THR A 110 -17.15 -29.97 21.67
N GLY A 111 -17.66 -29.88 22.90
CA GLY A 111 -17.19 -29.13 24.07
C GLY A 111 -16.57 -27.74 23.86
N CYS A 112 -17.20 -26.78 24.49
CA CYS A 112 -16.69 -25.44 24.80
C CYS A 112 -15.17 -25.43 25.04
N GLN A 113 -14.41 -24.86 24.11
CA GLN A 113 -13.00 -24.51 24.34
C GLN A 113 -12.81 -23.00 24.18
N ARG A 114 -12.17 -22.43 25.21
CA ARG A 114 -11.74 -21.03 25.29
C ARG A 114 -10.96 -20.60 24.03
N PRO A 115 -10.93 -19.32 23.67
CA PRO A 115 -10.08 -18.84 22.58
C PRO A 115 -8.64 -19.26 22.89
N ARG A 116 -8.09 -20.11 22.04
CA ARG A 116 -6.70 -20.55 22.11
C ARG A 116 -5.82 -19.33 21.80
N GLY A 117 -4.80 -19.14 22.60
CA GLY A 117 -3.73 -18.24 22.25
C GLY A 117 -3.15 -18.57 20.86
N LEU A 118 -2.41 -17.67 20.26
CA LEU A 118 -1.73 -17.86 18.98
C LEU A 118 -0.71 -19.02 19.07
N ASP A 119 -1.21 -20.26 19.03
CA ASP A 119 -0.41 -21.47 19.29
C ASP A 119 0.14 -22.08 18.02
N SER A 120 -0.27 -21.60 16.83
CA SER A 120 0.20 -22.12 15.56
C SER A 120 0.76 -21.04 14.63
N ALA A 121 1.66 -21.47 13.75
CA ALA A 121 2.17 -20.65 12.66
C ALA A 121 1.04 -20.07 11.80
N GLN A 122 -0.02 -20.84 11.63
CA GLN A 122 -1.18 -20.49 10.82
C GLN A 122 -1.97 -19.34 11.45
N ASP A 123 -2.15 -19.34 12.77
CA ASP A 123 -2.89 -18.29 13.49
C ASP A 123 -2.13 -16.97 13.43
N PHE A 124 -0.78 -17.02 13.53
CA PHE A 124 0.06 -15.85 13.39
C PHE A 124 0.03 -15.26 11.98
N LEU A 125 0.13 -16.11 10.96
CA LEU A 125 0.08 -15.68 9.56
C LEU A 125 -1.28 -15.09 9.19
N SER A 126 -2.36 -15.64 9.73
CA SER A 126 -3.71 -15.09 9.57
C SER A 126 -3.83 -13.71 10.23
N LEU A 127 -3.27 -13.55 11.43
CA LEU A 127 -3.30 -12.28 12.16
C LEU A 127 -2.59 -11.14 11.42
N ILE A 128 -1.49 -11.44 10.72
CA ILE A 128 -0.72 -10.45 9.96
C ILE A 128 -1.19 -10.30 8.49
N GLY A 129 -2.34 -10.92 8.14
CA GLY A 129 -2.93 -10.83 6.80
C GLY A 129 -2.21 -11.67 5.75
N LEU A 130 -1.39 -12.64 6.16
CA LEU A 130 -0.66 -13.51 5.25
C LEU A 130 -1.43 -14.80 4.99
N SER A 131 -1.76 -15.06 3.73
CA SER A 131 -2.36 -16.31 3.28
C SER A 131 -1.39 -17.49 3.41
N SER A 132 -1.94 -18.67 3.76
CA SER A 132 -1.29 -19.90 4.19
C SER A 132 -0.42 -20.64 3.14
N ASN A 133 0.40 -19.96 2.36
CA ASN A 133 1.28 -20.62 1.42
C ASN A 133 2.63 -21.05 2.06
N VAL A 134 2.87 -22.33 2.07
CA VAL A 134 3.96 -23.06 2.72
C VAL A 134 5.38 -22.53 2.44
N ALA A 135 5.59 -21.85 1.31
CA ALA A 135 6.87 -21.22 0.99
C ALA A 135 7.22 -20.05 1.93
N PHE A 136 6.22 -19.42 2.51
CA PHE A 136 6.37 -18.31 3.44
C PHE A 136 6.83 -18.78 4.83
N LEU A 137 6.46 -19.98 5.24
CA LEU A 137 6.87 -20.57 6.52
C LEU A 137 8.39 -20.73 6.66
N HIS A 138 9.08 -21.02 5.56
CA HIS A 138 10.54 -21.11 5.56
C HIS A 138 11.23 -19.75 5.69
N VAL A 139 10.56 -18.71 5.25
CA VAL A 139 11.07 -17.35 5.19
C VAL A 139 10.81 -16.60 6.50
N CYS A 140 9.68 -16.83 7.13
CA CYS A 140 9.32 -16.26 8.45
C CYS A 140 9.95 -17.03 9.63
N ALA A 141 10.76 -18.06 9.40
CA ALA A 141 11.30 -18.91 10.47
C ALA A 141 12.14 -18.17 11.51
N GLN A 142 12.64 -16.97 11.18
CA GLN A 142 13.38 -16.13 12.12
C GLN A 142 12.43 -15.32 13.01
N GLY A 143 12.43 -15.64 14.28
CA GLY A 143 11.54 -15.02 15.27
C GLY A 143 10.15 -15.63 15.34
N PHE A 144 9.75 -16.47 14.36
CA PHE A 144 8.43 -17.10 14.38
C PHE A 144 8.21 -18.03 15.59
N THR A 145 9.25 -18.72 16.03
CA THR A 145 9.23 -19.58 17.23
C THR A 145 9.37 -18.79 18.53
N ASP A 146 9.73 -17.49 18.47
CA ASP A 146 9.86 -16.64 19.63
C ASP A 146 8.48 -16.09 20.07
N PRO A 147 7.95 -16.48 21.25
CA PRO A 147 6.66 -16.01 21.74
C PRO A 147 6.64 -14.51 22.03
N VAL A 148 7.78 -13.93 22.46
CA VAL A 148 7.91 -12.50 22.76
C VAL A 148 7.80 -11.69 21.47
N TYR A 149 8.53 -12.11 20.43
CA TYR A 149 8.46 -11.46 19.12
C TYR A 149 7.05 -11.55 18.52
N ARG A 150 6.38 -12.71 18.64
CA ARG A 150 4.99 -12.87 18.15
C ARG A 150 4.01 -11.96 18.90
N SER A 151 4.12 -11.87 20.22
CA SER A 151 3.30 -10.95 21.01
C SER A 151 3.51 -9.50 20.57
N ARG A 152 4.77 -9.12 20.35
CA ARG A 152 5.12 -7.79 19.88
C ARG A 152 4.56 -7.48 18.48
N ARG A 153 4.62 -8.44 17.56
CA ARG A 153 3.98 -8.33 16.22
C ARG A 153 2.47 -8.10 16.32
N LYS A 154 1.81 -8.75 17.28
CA LYS A 154 0.39 -8.54 17.54
C LYS A 154 0.07 -7.12 18.00
N GLU A 155 0.89 -6.53 18.88
CA GLU A 155 0.71 -5.14 19.32
C GLU A 155 0.75 -4.16 18.13
N PHE A 156 1.70 -4.34 17.21
CA PHE A 156 1.76 -3.54 15.98
C PHE A 156 0.54 -3.75 15.07
N ALA A 157 0.08 -5.00 14.95
CA ALA A 157 -1.13 -5.30 14.19
C ALA A 157 -2.36 -4.62 14.79
N ASP A 158 -2.51 -4.67 16.11
CA ASP A 158 -3.62 -4.02 16.83
C ASP A 158 -3.61 -2.49 16.62
N ILE A 159 -2.43 -1.84 16.61
CA ILE A 159 -2.30 -0.42 16.26
C ILE A 159 -2.81 -0.16 14.83
N ALA A 160 -2.38 -0.97 13.88
CA ALA A 160 -2.77 -0.80 12.47
C ALA A 160 -4.27 -1.02 12.24
N TYR A 161 -4.87 -2.03 12.86
CA TYR A 161 -6.31 -2.30 12.73
C TYR A 161 -7.18 -1.23 13.39
N ASN A 162 -6.73 -0.63 14.47
CA ASN A 162 -7.47 0.41 15.17
C ASN A 162 -7.26 1.81 14.57
N TYR A 163 -6.27 2.00 13.69
CA TYR A 163 -5.99 3.28 13.07
C TYR A 163 -7.12 3.73 12.15
N ARG A 164 -7.53 5.00 12.29
CA ARG A 164 -8.50 5.65 11.41
C ARG A 164 -7.85 6.79 10.64
N HIS A 165 -8.19 6.90 9.36
CA HIS A 165 -7.66 7.99 8.53
C HIS A 165 -7.94 9.36 9.16
N GLY A 166 -6.93 10.23 9.15
CA GLY A 166 -7.00 11.58 9.73
C GLY A 166 -6.64 11.68 11.22
N GLN A 167 -6.45 10.55 11.90
CA GLN A 167 -5.89 10.54 13.24
C GLN A 167 -4.36 10.63 13.21
N ALA A 168 -3.75 11.06 14.31
CA ALA A 168 -2.32 10.92 14.51
C ALA A 168 -1.94 9.44 14.58
N ILE A 169 -0.84 9.06 13.95
CA ILE A 169 -0.34 7.69 14.01
C ILE A 169 0.18 7.43 15.43
N PRO A 170 -0.30 6.37 16.12
CA PRO A 170 0.15 6.08 17.48
C PRO A 170 1.67 5.91 17.55
N ARG A 171 2.27 6.51 18.57
CA ARG A 171 3.69 6.36 18.85
C ARG A 171 3.97 5.00 19.46
N VAL A 172 5.12 4.44 19.12
CA VAL A 172 5.57 3.14 19.59
C VAL A 172 6.81 3.31 20.48
N GLU A 173 6.76 2.73 21.66
CA GLU A 173 7.93 2.62 22.52
C GLU A 173 8.73 1.39 22.09
N TYR A 174 9.82 1.63 21.33
CA TYR A 174 10.71 0.57 20.88
C TYR A 174 11.63 0.12 22.01
N THR A 175 11.81 -1.19 22.13
CA THR A 175 12.73 -1.79 23.11
C THR A 175 14.19 -1.53 22.76
N GLU A 176 15.09 -1.73 23.72
CA GLU A 176 16.54 -1.56 23.47
C GLU A 176 17.08 -2.57 22.44
N GLU A 177 16.50 -3.78 22.39
CA GLU A 177 16.84 -4.79 21.38
C GLU A 177 16.39 -4.36 19.98
N GLU A 178 15.17 -3.80 19.87
CA GLU A 178 14.64 -3.25 18.61
C GLU A 178 15.52 -2.09 18.11
N LYS A 179 15.94 -1.18 19.01
CA LYS A 179 16.87 -0.08 18.70
C LYS A 179 18.26 -0.57 18.29
N ALA A 180 18.76 -1.62 18.95
CA ALA A 180 20.05 -2.21 18.60
C ALA A 180 20.02 -2.84 17.19
N THR A 181 18.93 -3.51 16.84
CA THR A 181 18.70 -4.09 15.49
C THR A 181 18.67 -2.98 14.45
N TRP A 182 17.86 -1.92 14.66
CA TRP A 182 17.83 -0.74 13.81
C TRP A 182 19.22 -0.10 13.67
N GLY A 183 19.91 0.12 14.77
CA GLY A 183 21.23 0.75 14.79
C GLY A 183 22.27 0.01 13.97
N THR A 184 22.21 -1.32 13.95
CA THR A 184 23.07 -2.16 13.11
C THR A 184 22.80 -1.90 11.63
N VAL A 185 21.53 -1.97 11.20
CA VAL A 185 21.13 -1.73 9.82
C VAL A 185 21.44 -0.31 9.38
N PHE A 186 21.08 0.67 10.22
CA PHE A 186 21.30 2.10 9.96
C PHE A 186 22.78 2.43 9.72
N LYS A 187 23.68 1.98 10.61
CA LYS A 187 25.11 2.25 10.50
C LYS A 187 25.72 1.67 9.24
N GLU A 188 25.39 0.43 8.91
CA GLU A 188 25.91 -0.23 7.70
C GLU A 188 25.44 0.46 6.41
N LEU A 189 24.15 0.73 6.29
CA LEU A 189 23.60 1.37 5.09
C LEU A 189 24.08 2.80 4.92
N LYS A 190 24.19 3.57 6.01
CA LYS A 190 24.67 4.96 5.98
C LYS A 190 26.10 5.07 5.38
N THR A 191 26.94 4.06 5.54
CA THR A 191 28.29 4.06 4.93
C THR A 191 28.24 3.92 3.41
N LEU A 192 27.18 3.30 2.86
CA LEU A 192 27.04 3.04 1.42
C LEU A 192 26.32 4.16 0.67
N TYR A 193 25.39 4.85 1.30
CA TYR A 193 24.55 5.86 0.66
C TYR A 193 25.31 6.90 -0.17
N PRO A 194 26.42 7.50 0.29
CA PRO A 194 27.13 8.52 -0.49
C PRO A 194 27.60 8.02 -1.86
N THR A 195 27.93 6.74 -1.97
CA THR A 195 28.50 6.15 -3.20
C THR A 195 27.50 5.33 -4.02
N HIS A 196 26.46 4.78 -3.40
CA HIS A 196 25.51 3.86 -4.03
C HIS A 196 24.15 4.48 -4.29
N ALA A 197 23.62 5.27 -3.36
CA ALA A 197 22.31 5.89 -3.48
C ALA A 197 22.29 7.08 -4.47
N CYS A 198 21.13 7.36 -5.04
CA CYS A 198 20.94 8.52 -5.89
C CYS A 198 21.09 9.85 -5.13
N ARG A 199 21.31 10.94 -5.85
CA ARG A 199 21.50 12.28 -5.24
C ARG A 199 20.25 12.74 -4.49
N GLU A 200 19.07 12.37 -4.94
CA GLU A 200 17.78 12.70 -4.32
C GLU A 200 17.70 12.10 -2.90
N HIS A 201 18.07 10.83 -2.77
CA HIS A 201 18.21 10.17 -1.46
C HIS A 201 19.25 10.89 -0.58
N ASN A 202 20.45 11.10 -1.12
CA ASN A 202 21.55 11.73 -0.37
C ASN A 202 21.24 13.18 0.05
N ARG A 203 20.36 13.89 -0.68
CA ARG A 203 19.89 15.23 -0.31
C ARG A 203 18.87 15.20 0.81
N VAL A 204 17.98 14.22 0.80
CA VAL A 204 16.88 14.12 1.78
C VAL A 204 17.33 13.49 3.09
N PHE A 205 18.20 12.50 3.04
CA PHE A 205 18.58 11.71 4.22
C PHE A 205 19.07 12.55 5.42
N PRO A 206 19.94 13.58 5.25
CA PRO A 206 20.32 14.48 6.32
C PRO A 206 19.15 15.30 6.92
N LEU A 207 18.11 15.58 6.12
CA LEU A 207 16.91 16.27 6.63
C LEU A 207 16.09 15.34 7.54
N LEU A 208 16.01 14.04 7.20
CA LEU A 208 15.37 13.03 8.05
C LEU A 208 16.13 12.86 9.37
N GLU A 209 17.46 12.88 9.34
CA GLU A 209 18.28 12.89 10.56
C GLU A 209 17.95 14.11 11.42
N LYS A 210 17.85 15.29 10.81
CA LYS A 210 17.62 16.55 11.53
C LYS A 210 16.21 16.70 12.09
N TYR A 211 15.18 16.31 11.32
CA TYR A 211 13.79 16.64 11.61
C TYR A 211 12.93 15.47 12.08
N CYS A 212 13.31 14.23 11.73
CA CYS A 212 12.54 13.04 12.04
C CYS A 212 13.22 12.09 13.04
N GLY A 213 14.38 12.47 13.58
CA GLY A 213 15.07 11.68 14.60
C GLY A 213 15.72 10.39 14.08
N TYR A 214 16.16 10.37 12.82
CA TYR A 214 16.94 9.27 12.25
C TYR A 214 18.32 9.24 12.91
N ARG A 215 18.53 8.30 13.81
CA ARG A 215 19.78 8.09 14.53
C ARG A 215 20.00 6.60 14.79
N PRO A 216 21.24 6.14 14.98
CA PRO A 216 21.52 4.73 15.23
C PRO A 216 20.94 4.19 16.55
N ASP A 217 20.60 5.07 17.48
CA ASP A 217 20.04 4.78 18.80
C ASP A 217 18.53 5.07 18.90
N ASN A 218 17.89 5.45 17.80
CA ASN A 218 16.48 5.83 17.79
C ASN A 218 15.78 5.43 16.50
N ILE A 219 14.69 4.67 16.61
CA ILE A 219 13.78 4.38 15.50
C ILE A 219 12.80 5.54 15.37
N PRO A 220 12.74 6.21 14.19
CA PRO A 220 11.82 7.33 13.98
C PRO A 220 10.36 6.92 14.14
N GLN A 221 9.54 7.82 14.65
CA GLN A 221 8.10 7.61 14.77
C GLN A 221 7.40 7.87 13.43
N LEU A 222 6.50 6.98 13.00
CA LEU A 222 5.78 7.13 11.73
C LEU A 222 5.02 8.45 11.65
N GLU A 223 4.48 8.96 12.77
CA GLU A 223 3.78 10.25 12.79
C GLU A 223 4.68 11.41 12.39
N ASP A 224 5.91 11.48 12.95
CA ASP A 224 6.84 12.56 12.66
C ASP A 224 7.31 12.51 11.21
N VAL A 225 7.60 11.30 10.71
CA VAL A 225 7.96 11.05 9.31
C VAL A 225 6.80 11.37 8.36
N SER A 226 5.58 11.00 8.71
CA SER A 226 4.39 11.29 7.91
C SER A 226 4.15 12.79 7.76
N ARG A 227 4.30 13.56 8.84
CA ARG A 227 4.21 15.03 8.80
C ARG A 227 5.31 15.65 7.94
N PHE A 228 6.53 15.13 8.05
CA PHE A 228 7.63 15.57 7.20
C PHE A 228 7.34 15.32 5.72
N LEU A 229 6.93 14.10 5.34
CA LEU A 229 6.55 13.77 3.96
C LEU A 229 5.39 14.63 3.45
N GLN A 230 4.39 14.87 4.31
CA GLN A 230 3.27 15.73 3.97
C GLN A 230 3.71 17.16 3.62
N SER A 231 4.68 17.71 4.35
CA SER A 231 5.23 19.04 4.08
C SER A 231 6.08 19.07 2.81
N CYS A 232 6.75 17.97 2.46
CA CYS A 232 7.61 17.90 1.28
C CYS A 232 6.82 17.66 -0.01
N THR A 233 5.97 16.65 -0.04
CA THR A 233 5.36 16.14 -1.28
C THR A 233 3.87 15.88 -1.17
N GLY A 234 3.28 16.01 0.03
CA GLY A 234 1.90 15.64 0.31
C GLY A 234 1.70 14.14 0.57
N PHE A 235 2.74 13.31 0.51
CA PHE A 235 2.66 11.92 0.91
C PHE A 235 2.43 11.80 2.42
N ARG A 236 1.69 10.78 2.81
CA ARG A 236 1.43 10.43 4.22
C ARG A 236 1.69 8.96 4.43
N LEU A 237 2.10 8.61 5.64
CA LEU A 237 2.18 7.22 6.06
C LEU A 237 0.85 6.76 6.63
N ARG A 238 0.55 5.48 6.43
CA ARG A 238 -0.55 4.79 7.07
C ARG A 238 -0.03 3.49 7.67
N PRO A 239 -0.21 3.25 8.98
CA PRO A 239 0.23 2.01 9.59
C PRO A 239 -0.56 0.82 9.05
N VAL A 240 0.13 -0.29 8.77
CA VAL A 240 -0.47 -1.55 8.33
C VAL A 240 0.09 -2.71 9.13
N ALA A 241 -0.74 -3.74 9.31
CA ALA A 241 -0.37 -4.93 10.07
C ALA A 241 0.62 -5.85 9.31
N GLY A 242 0.61 -5.78 7.99
CA GLY A 242 1.40 -6.61 7.11
C GLY A 242 1.12 -6.29 5.64
N LEU A 243 1.22 -7.31 4.78
CA LEU A 243 1.06 -7.17 3.35
C LEU A 243 -0.38 -6.87 2.95
N LEU A 244 -0.54 -5.98 1.98
CA LEU A 244 -1.80 -5.65 1.33
C LEU A 244 -1.90 -6.32 -0.03
N SER A 245 -3.12 -6.34 -0.62
CA SER A 245 -3.28 -6.69 -2.03
C SER A 245 -2.54 -5.67 -2.91
N SER A 246 -2.07 -6.09 -4.10
CA SER A 246 -1.45 -5.15 -5.06
C SER A 246 -2.38 -4.01 -5.40
N ARG A 247 -3.66 -4.29 -5.56
CA ARG A 247 -4.68 -3.29 -5.87
C ARG A 247 -4.79 -2.23 -4.78
N ASP A 248 -4.90 -2.64 -3.51
CA ASP A 248 -5.05 -1.71 -2.39
C ASP A 248 -3.78 -0.89 -2.17
N PHE A 249 -2.62 -1.55 -2.25
CA PHE A 249 -1.33 -0.89 -2.09
C PHE A 249 -1.10 0.16 -3.19
N LEU A 250 -1.30 -0.20 -4.47
CA LEU A 250 -1.15 0.73 -5.58
C LEU A 250 -2.19 1.86 -5.53
N ALA A 251 -3.44 1.53 -5.16
CA ALA A 251 -4.47 2.56 -4.99
C ALA A 251 -4.07 3.59 -3.93
N GLY A 252 -3.43 3.18 -2.82
CA GLY A 252 -2.91 4.10 -1.82
C GLY A 252 -1.96 5.16 -2.41
N LEU A 253 -1.07 4.76 -3.32
CA LEU A 253 -0.14 5.68 -3.98
C LEU A 253 -0.85 6.77 -4.78
N ALA A 254 -2.01 6.46 -5.40
CA ALA A 254 -2.82 7.44 -6.11
C ALA A 254 -3.24 8.61 -5.22
N PHE A 255 -3.54 8.31 -3.95
CA PHE A 255 -3.92 9.29 -2.92
C PHE A 255 -2.73 9.88 -2.16
N ARG A 256 -1.51 9.60 -2.58
CA ARG A 256 -0.27 9.92 -1.85
C ARG A 256 -0.26 9.35 -0.43
N VAL A 257 -0.78 8.15 -0.27
CA VAL A 257 -0.72 7.37 0.96
C VAL A 257 0.24 6.20 0.74
N PHE A 258 1.25 6.12 1.58
CA PHE A 258 2.17 4.99 1.62
C PHE A 258 1.87 4.14 2.86
N HIS A 259 1.55 2.88 2.63
CA HIS A 259 1.26 1.92 3.70
C HIS A 259 2.57 1.39 4.26
N SER A 260 2.79 1.64 5.54
CA SER A 260 4.06 1.36 6.22
C SER A 260 3.85 0.46 7.44
N THR A 261 4.71 -0.51 7.60
CA THR A 261 4.79 -1.32 8.81
C THR A 261 5.50 -0.55 9.94
N GLN A 262 5.19 -0.89 11.20
CA GLN A 262 5.85 -0.30 12.37
C GLN A 262 6.76 -1.30 13.10
N TYR A 263 6.60 -2.61 12.86
CA TYR A 263 7.45 -3.62 13.46
C TYR A 263 8.84 -3.66 12.84
N ILE A 264 9.81 -4.15 13.60
CA ILE A 264 11.17 -4.39 13.14
C ILE A 264 11.43 -5.90 13.00
N ARG A 265 12.34 -6.25 12.12
CA ARG A 265 12.84 -7.63 11.95
C ARG A 265 13.42 -8.20 13.24
N HIS A 266 13.44 -9.52 13.36
CA HIS A 266 14.00 -10.19 14.53
C HIS A 266 15.51 -9.93 14.64
N GLY A 267 15.98 -9.64 15.86
CA GLY A 267 17.37 -9.25 16.15
C GLY A 267 18.44 -10.32 15.85
N SER A 268 18.03 -11.59 15.67
CA SER A 268 18.98 -12.68 15.33
C SER A 268 19.64 -12.54 13.97
N LYS A 269 18.99 -11.82 13.02
CA LYS A 269 19.54 -11.54 11.68
C LYS A 269 19.20 -10.11 11.23
N PRO A 270 19.86 -9.10 11.77
CA PRO A 270 19.53 -7.72 11.49
C PRO A 270 19.75 -7.32 10.03
N THR A 271 20.64 -7.97 9.32
CA THR A 271 21.01 -7.64 7.93
C THR A 271 20.09 -8.22 6.87
N TYR A 272 19.17 -9.10 7.23
CA TYR A 272 18.27 -9.75 6.29
C TYR A 272 16.86 -9.90 6.86
N THR A 273 15.86 -9.57 6.06
CA THR A 273 14.47 -9.90 6.30
C THR A 273 13.77 -10.20 4.98
N PRO A 274 12.93 -11.21 4.94
CA PRO A 274 12.10 -11.51 3.76
C PRO A 274 10.82 -10.69 3.72
N GLU A 275 10.45 -10.06 4.84
CA GLU A 275 9.28 -9.19 4.97
C GLU A 275 9.72 -7.73 5.07
N PRO A 276 8.93 -6.76 4.56
CA PRO A 276 9.18 -5.36 4.86
C PRO A 276 8.95 -5.13 6.33
N ASP A 277 9.88 -4.45 6.92
CA ASP A 277 9.84 -4.00 8.29
C ASP A 277 10.10 -2.50 8.34
N VAL A 278 10.04 -1.90 9.51
CA VAL A 278 10.28 -0.47 9.67
C VAL A 278 11.64 0.00 9.12
N CYS A 279 12.66 -0.87 9.10
CA CYS A 279 13.94 -0.54 8.46
C CYS A 279 13.78 -0.37 6.95
N HIS A 280 13.09 -1.30 6.30
CA HIS A 280 12.81 -1.21 4.88
C HIS A 280 11.98 0.03 4.54
N GLU A 281 10.93 0.29 5.32
CA GLU A 281 10.04 1.42 5.07
C GLU A 281 10.75 2.77 5.25
N LEU A 282 11.43 2.95 6.39
CA LEU A 282 12.00 4.24 6.75
C LEU A 282 13.33 4.52 6.06
N LEU A 283 14.19 3.54 5.86
CA LEU A 283 15.49 3.73 5.20
C LEU A 283 15.40 3.59 3.67
N GLY A 284 14.49 2.74 3.19
CA GLY A 284 14.30 2.47 1.76
C GLY A 284 13.36 3.44 1.08
N HIS A 285 12.09 3.46 1.49
CA HIS A 285 11.04 4.22 0.79
C HIS A 285 10.99 5.69 1.14
N VAL A 286 11.01 6.03 2.43
CA VAL A 286 10.75 7.40 2.91
C VAL A 286 11.65 8.46 2.27
N PRO A 287 12.98 8.28 2.13
CA PRO A 287 13.81 9.31 1.57
C PRO A 287 13.39 9.74 0.16
N LEU A 288 12.96 8.81 -0.66
CA LEU A 288 12.55 9.08 -2.02
C LEU A 288 11.14 9.67 -2.09
N PHE A 289 10.21 9.28 -1.24
CA PHE A 289 8.88 9.91 -1.16
C PHE A 289 8.92 11.39 -0.75
N ALA A 290 9.99 11.86 -0.17
CA ALA A 290 10.23 13.29 0.08
C ALA A 290 10.73 14.06 -1.14
N ASP A 291 11.12 13.39 -2.23
CA ASP A 291 11.48 14.02 -3.50
C ASP A 291 10.26 14.20 -4.40
N HIS A 292 10.07 15.41 -4.94
CA HIS A 292 8.89 15.75 -5.76
C HIS A 292 8.75 14.90 -7.02
N SER A 293 9.86 14.69 -7.73
CA SER A 293 9.83 13.96 -9.01
C SER A 293 9.53 12.49 -8.78
N PHE A 294 10.14 11.90 -7.76
CA PHE A 294 9.86 10.51 -7.38
C PHE A 294 8.46 10.32 -6.83
N ALA A 295 7.98 11.24 -5.99
CA ALA A 295 6.61 11.22 -5.46
C ALA A 295 5.56 11.27 -6.58
N GLN A 296 5.76 12.14 -7.58
CA GLN A 296 4.89 12.20 -8.76
C GLN A 296 4.96 10.92 -9.59
N PHE A 297 6.17 10.39 -9.82
CA PHE A 297 6.36 9.12 -10.52
C PHE A 297 5.62 7.97 -9.83
N SER A 298 5.77 7.83 -8.52
CA SER A 298 5.08 6.79 -7.74
C SER A 298 3.56 6.97 -7.77
N GLN A 299 3.08 8.22 -7.70
CA GLN A 299 1.65 8.52 -7.81
C GLN A 299 1.07 8.16 -9.18
N GLU A 300 1.83 8.32 -10.28
CA GLU A 300 1.36 7.93 -11.62
C GLU A 300 1.11 6.42 -11.72
N ILE A 301 1.94 5.59 -11.07
CA ILE A 301 1.70 4.14 -10.98
C ILE A 301 0.37 3.89 -10.24
N GLY A 302 0.15 4.59 -9.13
CA GLY A 302 -1.09 4.51 -8.37
C GLY A 302 -2.32 4.95 -9.17
N LEU A 303 -2.26 6.10 -9.84
CA LEU A 303 -3.35 6.61 -10.68
C LEU A 303 -3.67 5.67 -11.84
N ALA A 304 -2.66 5.02 -12.42
CA ALA A 304 -2.83 4.02 -13.45
C ALA A 304 -3.57 2.78 -12.96
N SER A 305 -3.48 2.44 -11.66
CA SER A 305 -4.15 1.26 -11.09
C SER A 305 -5.65 1.43 -10.88
N LEU A 306 -6.14 2.69 -10.74
CA LEU A 306 -7.54 2.96 -10.45
C LEU A 306 -8.43 2.59 -11.64
N GLY A 307 -9.35 1.65 -11.43
CA GLY A 307 -10.23 1.12 -12.45
C GLY A 307 -9.57 0.15 -13.45
N ALA A 308 -8.28 -0.18 -13.27
CA ALA A 308 -7.59 -1.14 -14.12
C ALA A 308 -8.05 -2.58 -13.86
N PRO A 309 -8.17 -3.43 -14.92
CA PRO A 309 -8.38 -4.86 -14.78
C PRO A 309 -7.23 -5.54 -14.01
N ASP A 310 -7.51 -6.71 -13.38
CA ASP A 310 -6.53 -7.42 -12.54
C ASP A 310 -5.23 -7.76 -13.27
N GLU A 311 -5.30 -8.14 -14.55
CA GLU A 311 -4.12 -8.37 -15.38
C GLU A 311 -3.18 -7.14 -15.43
N TYR A 312 -3.75 -5.93 -15.49
CA TYR A 312 -2.95 -4.71 -15.51
C TYR A 312 -2.49 -4.29 -14.11
N ILE A 313 -3.23 -4.66 -13.06
CA ILE A 313 -2.74 -4.50 -11.68
C ILE A 313 -1.46 -5.32 -11.48
N GLU A 314 -1.41 -6.57 -11.98
CA GLU A 314 -0.18 -7.38 -11.93
C GLU A 314 0.98 -6.75 -12.71
N LYS A 315 0.71 -6.22 -13.89
CA LYS A 315 1.70 -5.51 -14.70
C LYS A 315 2.23 -4.26 -13.97
N LEU A 316 1.34 -3.46 -13.40
CA LEU A 316 1.71 -2.27 -12.62
C LEU A 316 2.47 -2.63 -11.33
N ALA A 317 2.10 -3.71 -10.66
CA ALA A 317 2.84 -4.23 -9.50
C ALA A 317 4.25 -4.69 -9.90
N THR A 318 4.41 -5.26 -11.09
CA THR A 318 5.74 -5.63 -11.62
C THR A 318 6.55 -4.38 -11.98
N VAL A 319 5.93 -3.35 -12.56
CA VAL A 319 6.59 -2.04 -12.77
C VAL A 319 7.02 -1.43 -11.44
N TYR A 320 6.15 -1.43 -10.43
CA TYR A 320 6.49 -0.97 -9.08
C TYR A 320 7.70 -1.73 -8.51
N TRP A 321 7.72 -3.06 -8.64
CA TRP A 321 8.82 -3.91 -8.19
C TRP A 321 10.16 -3.50 -8.78
N PHE A 322 10.24 -3.33 -10.10
CA PHE A 322 11.49 -2.99 -10.78
C PHE A 322 11.83 -1.50 -10.78
N THR A 323 11.01 -0.68 -10.16
CA THR A 323 11.26 0.76 -10.00
C THR A 323 11.32 1.17 -8.54
N VAL A 324 10.19 1.29 -7.88
CA VAL A 324 10.12 1.78 -6.50
C VAL A 324 10.84 0.86 -5.52
N GLU A 325 10.84 -0.47 -5.78
CA GLU A 325 11.54 -1.44 -4.93
C GLU A 325 13.00 -1.68 -5.34
N PHE A 326 13.28 -1.93 -6.62
CA PHE A 326 14.60 -2.35 -7.10
C PHE A 326 15.14 -1.50 -8.24
N GLY A 327 14.71 -0.25 -8.34
CA GLY A 327 15.07 0.63 -9.44
C GLY A 327 16.48 1.23 -9.32
N LEU A 328 17.12 1.37 -10.48
CA LEU A 328 18.36 2.10 -10.68
C LEU A 328 18.12 3.31 -11.60
N CYS A 329 18.91 4.36 -11.46
CA CYS A 329 18.84 5.55 -12.32
C CYS A 329 20.23 6.02 -12.77
N LYS A 330 20.27 6.70 -13.91
CA LYS A 330 21.48 7.36 -14.38
C LYS A 330 21.69 8.70 -13.68
N GLN A 331 22.91 8.96 -13.28
CA GLN A 331 23.36 10.28 -12.78
C GLN A 331 24.74 10.60 -13.37
N GLY A 332 24.75 11.35 -14.46
CA GLY A 332 25.92 11.52 -15.29
C GLY A 332 26.35 10.19 -15.91
N SER A 333 27.59 9.80 -15.73
CA SER A 333 28.14 8.51 -16.16
C SER A 333 27.89 7.36 -15.15
N ALA A 334 27.39 7.68 -13.96
CA ALA A 334 27.22 6.67 -12.90
C ALA A 334 25.77 6.16 -12.83
N ILE A 335 25.63 4.88 -12.45
CA ILE A 335 24.35 4.27 -12.12
C ILE A 335 24.22 4.28 -10.60
N LYS A 336 23.05 4.70 -10.10
CA LYS A 336 22.73 4.87 -8.69
C LYS A 336 21.43 4.17 -8.33
N ALA A 337 21.35 3.68 -7.10
CA ALA A 337 20.15 3.03 -6.58
C ALA A 337 19.13 4.07 -6.07
N TYR A 338 17.87 3.84 -6.39
CA TYR A 338 16.75 4.56 -5.81
C TYR A 338 15.66 3.62 -5.27
N GLY A 339 15.68 2.35 -5.63
CA GLY A 339 14.72 1.36 -5.17
C GLY A 339 14.87 1.06 -3.67
N ALA A 340 13.76 0.99 -2.97
CA ALA A 340 13.72 0.81 -1.51
C ALA A 340 14.31 -0.53 -1.06
N GLY A 341 14.07 -1.60 -1.81
CA GLY A 341 14.67 -2.91 -1.56
C GLY A 341 16.19 -2.87 -1.61
N LEU A 342 16.76 -2.07 -2.53
CA LEU A 342 18.19 -1.84 -2.59
C LEU A 342 18.68 -0.96 -1.43
N LEU A 343 18.01 0.16 -1.18
CA LEU A 343 18.42 1.14 -0.17
C LEU A 343 18.26 0.64 1.27
N SER A 344 17.53 -0.44 1.49
CA SER A 344 17.35 -1.10 2.79
C SER A 344 18.06 -2.45 2.93
N SER A 345 18.77 -2.90 1.88
CA SER A 345 19.52 -4.15 1.87
C SER A 345 21.01 -3.90 1.61
N PHE A 346 21.81 -4.01 2.66
CA PHE A 346 23.25 -3.81 2.57
C PHE A 346 23.93 -4.70 1.51
N GLY A 347 23.56 -5.96 1.44
CA GLY A 347 24.14 -6.92 0.49
C GLY A 347 23.72 -6.62 -0.96
N GLU A 348 22.43 -6.41 -1.20
CA GLU A 348 21.93 -6.20 -2.54
C GLU A 348 22.28 -4.82 -3.11
N LEU A 349 22.40 -3.80 -2.23
CA LEU A 349 22.89 -2.48 -2.63
C LEU A 349 24.32 -2.52 -3.18
N LYS A 350 25.16 -3.42 -2.68
CA LYS A 350 26.50 -3.68 -3.26
C LYS A 350 26.40 -4.52 -4.52
N TYR A 351 25.59 -5.58 -4.47
CA TYR A 351 25.45 -6.54 -5.57
C TYR A 351 24.94 -5.90 -6.85
N CYS A 352 23.97 -4.99 -6.79
CA CYS A 352 23.39 -4.33 -7.96
C CYS A 352 24.39 -3.51 -8.78
N LYS A 353 25.58 -3.24 -8.24
CA LYS A 353 26.69 -2.50 -8.91
C LYS A 353 27.80 -3.41 -9.41
N THR A 354 27.70 -4.71 -9.21
CA THR A 354 28.65 -5.68 -9.81
C THR A 354 28.27 -5.98 -11.26
N ASP A 355 29.13 -6.69 -11.96
CA ASP A 355 28.88 -7.14 -13.33
C ASP A 355 27.98 -8.40 -13.39
N THR A 356 27.52 -8.92 -12.24
CA THR A 356 26.74 -10.14 -12.16
C THR A 356 25.31 -9.97 -12.66
N PRO A 357 24.51 -8.96 -12.17
CA PRO A 357 23.15 -8.78 -12.64
C PRO A 357 23.11 -8.09 -14.00
N LYS A 358 22.09 -8.39 -14.79
CA LYS A 358 21.85 -7.72 -16.06
C LYS A 358 21.23 -6.34 -15.79
N LEU A 359 21.75 -5.31 -16.45
CA LEU A 359 21.15 -3.98 -16.45
C LEU A 359 20.43 -3.75 -17.77
N GLN A 360 19.16 -3.33 -17.68
CA GLN A 360 18.33 -3.02 -18.84
C GLN A 360 17.74 -1.60 -18.73
N PRO A 361 17.50 -0.90 -19.85
CA PRO A 361 16.78 0.36 -19.83
C PRO A 361 15.36 0.16 -19.30
N PHE A 362 14.87 1.07 -18.47
CA PHE A 362 13.49 1.04 -18.01
C PHE A 362 12.53 1.33 -19.17
N ASP A 363 11.64 0.38 -19.40
CA ASP A 363 10.57 0.42 -20.40
C ASP A 363 9.35 -0.33 -19.80
N PRO A 364 8.26 0.36 -19.40
CA PRO A 364 7.13 -0.27 -18.71
C PRO A 364 6.51 -1.43 -19.47
N GLU A 365 6.46 -1.38 -20.82
CA GLU A 365 5.90 -2.46 -21.64
C GLU A 365 6.70 -3.76 -21.47
N LYS A 366 8.02 -3.69 -21.45
CA LYS A 366 8.90 -4.84 -21.23
C LYS A 366 9.06 -5.19 -19.77
N THR A 367 9.26 -4.16 -18.92
CA THR A 367 9.47 -4.33 -17.49
C THR A 367 8.28 -5.01 -16.82
N SER A 368 7.04 -4.68 -17.23
CA SER A 368 5.83 -5.28 -16.68
C SER A 368 5.68 -6.78 -16.90
N LEU A 369 6.42 -7.33 -17.85
CA LEU A 369 6.39 -8.78 -18.19
C LEU A 369 7.57 -9.54 -17.58
N GLN A 370 8.53 -8.87 -16.95
CA GLN A 370 9.72 -9.48 -16.39
C GLN A 370 9.39 -10.31 -15.14
N LYS A 371 9.76 -11.58 -15.17
CA LYS A 371 9.69 -12.45 -13.99
C LYS A 371 10.86 -12.14 -13.05
N TYR A 372 10.64 -12.29 -11.75
CA TYR A 372 11.65 -12.01 -10.72
C TYR A 372 11.57 -12.97 -9.53
N PRO A 373 12.71 -13.30 -8.91
CA PRO A 373 12.74 -14.00 -7.62
C PRO A 373 12.41 -13.00 -6.49
N ILE A 374 12.16 -13.55 -5.29
CA ILE A 374 11.84 -12.77 -4.10
C ILE A 374 12.78 -13.00 -2.96
N THR A 375 13.23 -14.23 -2.83
CA THR A 375 14.10 -14.70 -1.74
C THR A 375 15.57 -14.66 -2.12
N GLU A 376 15.88 -14.18 -3.33
CA GLU A 376 17.21 -14.05 -3.87
C GLU A 376 17.43 -12.66 -4.43
N TYR A 377 18.68 -12.24 -4.60
CA TYR A 377 19.01 -10.99 -5.27
C TYR A 377 18.51 -10.99 -6.70
N GLN A 378 18.10 -9.83 -7.19
CA GLN A 378 17.51 -9.71 -8.51
C GLN A 378 18.56 -10.01 -9.59
N PRO A 379 18.29 -10.94 -10.54
CA PRO A 379 19.21 -11.23 -11.64
C PRO A 379 19.21 -10.12 -12.71
N VAL A 380 18.23 -9.24 -12.68
CA VAL A 380 18.01 -8.15 -13.63
C VAL A 380 17.54 -6.90 -12.88
N TYR A 381 18.13 -5.75 -13.22
CA TYR A 381 17.67 -4.43 -12.78
C TYR A 381 17.35 -3.55 -13.97
N PHE A 382 16.39 -2.63 -13.79
CA PHE A 382 16.04 -1.65 -14.80
C PHE A 382 16.53 -0.26 -14.42
N VAL A 383 17.14 0.41 -15.40
CA VAL A 383 17.79 1.70 -15.23
C VAL A 383 16.94 2.79 -15.87
N ALA A 384 16.40 3.69 -15.06
CA ALA A 384 15.71 4.89 -15.52
C ALA A 384 16.72 5.95 -15.96
N GLU A 385 16.41 6.69 -17.02
CA GLU A 385 17.21 7.86 -17.43
C GLU A 385 17.06 9.00 -16.41
N SER A 386 15.85 9.23 -15.93
CA SER A 386 15.49 10.15 -14.85
C SER A 386 14.11 9.80 -14.32
N PHE A 387 13.69 10.37 -13.17
CA PHE A 387 12.32 10.20 -12.66
C PHE A 387 11.27 10.85 -13.57
N GLU A 388 11.61 11.94 -14.24
CA GLU A 388 10.73 12.58 -15.20
C GLU A 388 10.51 11.69 -16.44
N ASP A 389 11.57 11.11 -17.00
CA ASP A 389 11.47 10.15 -18.13
C ASP A 389 10.66 8.91 -17.71
N ALA A 390 10.93 8.37 -16.53
CA ALA A 390 10.18 7.23 -16.00
C ALA A 390 8.70 7.55 -15.84
N LYS A 391 8.35 8.73 -15.33
CA LYS A 391 6.98 9.21 -15.19
C LYS A 391 6.25 9.29 -16.52
N GLU A 392 6.87 9.88 -17.52
CA GLU A 392 6.29 10.00 -18.86
C GLU A 392 6.09 8.63 -19.53
N LYS A 393 7.03 7.69 -19.34
CA LYS A 393 6.88 6.32 -19.83
C LYS A 393 5.72 5.59 -19.15
N VAL A 394 5.57 5.75 -17.83
CA VAL A 394 4.43 5.16 -17.08
C VAL A 394 3.11 5.79 -17.53
N ARG A 395 3.04 7.10 -17.77
CA ARG A 395 1.84 7.75 -18.32
C ARG A 395 1.43 7.20 -19.68
N LYS A 396 2.40 7.01 -20.59
CA LYS A 396 2.14 6.40 -21.89
C LYS A 396 1.63 4.97 -21.74
N PHE A 397 2.25 4.17 -20.89
CA PHE A 397 1.81 2.82 -20.58
C PHE A 397 0.40 2.81 -19.95
N ALA A 398 0.13 3.72 -19.01
CA ALA A 398 -1.19 3.86 -18.39
C ALA A 398 -2.30 4.21 -19.38
N ALA A 399 -1.99 4.95 -20.44
CA ALA A 399 -2.94 5.29 -21.49
C ALA A 399 -3.37 4.05 -22.34
N THR A 400 -2.62 2.96 -22.31
CA THR A 400 -2.97 1.70 -22.98
C THR A 400 -3.88 0.80 -22.14
N ILE A 401 -4.06 1.11 -20.85
CA ILE A 401 -4.86 0.30 -19.92
C ILE A 401 -6.35 0.59 -20.18
N PRO A 402 -7.16 -0.43 -20.47
CA PRO A 402 -8.61 -0.25 -20.63
C PRO A 402 -9.24 0.06 -19.27
N ARG A 403 -9.77 1.27 -19.12
CA ARG A 403 -10.41 1.74 -17.88
C ARG A 403 -11.77 2.34 -18.21
N PRO A 404 -12.79 2.15 -17.35
CA PRO A 404 -14.12 2.71 -17.58
C PRO A 404 -14.19 4.24 -17.38
N PHE A 405 -13.16 4.86 -16.77
CA PHE A 405 -13.07 6.28 -16.49
C PHE A 405 -11.61 6.75 -16.49
N SER A 406 -11.42 8.05 -16.59
CA SER A 406 -10.13 8.70 -16.30
C SER A 406 -10.15 9.31 -14.90
N VAL A 407 -8.97 9.54 -14.33
CA VAL A 407 -8.82 10.12 -13.00
C VAL A 407 -7.85 11.28 -13.00
N ARG A 408 -8.09 12.25 -12.11
CA ARG A 408 -7.18 13.37 -11.84
C ARG A 408 -7.03 13.54 -10.35
N TYR A 409 -5.80 13.71 -9.88
CA TYR A 409 -5.56 14.09 -8.49
C TYR A 409 -5.69 15.61 -8.32
N ASN A 410 -6.47 16.01 -7.33
CA ASN A 410 -6.59 17.39 -6.93
C ASN A 410 -5.73 17.64 -5.67
N PRO A 411 -4.59 18.36 -5.78
CA PRO A 411 -3.68 18.56 -4.66
C PRO A 411 -4.25 19.48 -3.56
N TYR A 412 -5.23 20.32 -3.87
CA TYR A 412 -5.84 21.22 -2.89
C TYR A 412 -6.82 20.50 -1.97
N THR A 413 -7.64 19.62 -2.52
CA THR A 413 -8.60 18.81 -1.76
C THR A 413 -8.03 17.46 -1.34
N GLN A 414 -6.87 17.07 -1.89
CA GLN A 414 -6.22 15.76 -1.69
C GLN A 414 -7.15 14.59 -2.07
N SER A 415 -7.97 14.80 -3.08
CA SER A 415 -8.94 13.84 -3.59
C SER A 415 -8.65 13.43 -5.02
N ILE A 416 -9.23 12.30 -5.43
CA ILE A 416 -9.25 11.85 -6.82
C ILE A 416 -10.57 12.30 -7.45
N GLU A 417 -10.48 13.04 -8.53
CA GLU A 417 -11.61 13.41 -9.37
C GLU A 417 -11.75 12.38 -10.48
N VAL A 418 -12.93 11.79 -10.58
CA VAL A 418 -13.26 10.84 -11.66
C VAL A 418 -13.82 11.62 -12.83
N LEU A 419 -13.27 11.39 -14.02
CA LEU A 419 -13.67 12.02 -15.28
C LEU A 419 -14.34 10.96 -16.16
N ASP A 420 -15.64 10.80 -15.99
CA ASP A 420 -16.45 9.75 -16.63
C ASP A 420 -17.53 10.26 -17.59
N ASN A 421 -17.69 11.60 -17.67
CA ASN A 421 -18.70 12.20 -18.54
C ASN A 421 -18.15 13.39 -19.33
N THR A 422 -18.84 13.69 -20.45
CA THR A 422 -18.45 14.70 -21.44
C THR A 422 -18.43 16.12 -20.84
N GLN A 423 -19.31 16.41 -19.88
CA GLN A 423 -19.38 17.74 -19.25
C GLN A 423 -18.16 18.02 -18.40
N GLN A 424 -17.70 17.04 -17.61
CA GLN A 424 -16.48 17.17 -16.81
C GLN A 424 -15.25 17.34 -17.69
N LEU A 425 -15.16 16.60 -18.80
CA LEU A 425 -14.08 16.74 -19.78
C LEU A 425 -14.10 18.13 -20.43
N SER A 426 -15.28 18.62 -20.80
CA SER A 426 -15.46 19.97 -21.38
C SER A 426 -15.07 21.07 -20.40
N ASN A 427 -15.47 20.94 -19.13
CA ASN A 427 -15.10 21.89 -18.08
C ASN A 427 -13.58 21.92 -17.87
N LEU A 428 -12.93 20.75 -17.85
CA LEU A 428 -11.49 20.64 -17.74
C LEU A 428 -10.78 21.29 -18.94
N ALA A 429 -11.25 21.02 -20.15
CA ALA A 429 -10.72 21.62 -21.37
C ALA A 429 -10.88 23.15 -21.35
N GLY A 430 -12.01 23.67 -20.87
CA GLY A 430 -12.24 25.10 -20.68
C GLY A 430 -11.27 25.75 -19.68
N CYS A 431 -11.00 25.08 -18.56
CA CYS A 431 -10.00 25.55 -17.57
C CYS A 431 -8.60 25.60 -18.18
N ILE A 432 -8.19 24.56 -18.91
CA ILE A 432 -6.88 24.50 -19.58
C ILE A 432 -6.76 25.61 -20.62
N HIS A 433 -7.80 25.82 -21.43
CA HIS A 433 -7.85 26.87 -22.44
C HIS A 433 -7.70 28.27 -21.82
N SER A 434 -8.44 28.56 -20.72
CA SER A 434 -8.33 29.82 -20.00
C SER A 434 -6.94 30.05 -19.43
N MET A 435 -6.32 29.03 -18.85
CA MET A 435 -4.95 29.10 -18.32
C MET A 435 -3.92 29.37 -19.43
N TYR A 436 -4.10 28.72 -20.59
CA TYR A 436 -3.24 28.93 -21.75
C TYR A 436 -3.31 30.37 -22.24
N HIS A 437 -4.50 30.93 -22.39
CA HIS A 437 -4.68 32.33 -22.80
C HIS A 437 -4.15 33.34 -21.79
N CYS A 438 -4.34 33.09 -20.48
CA CYS A 438 -3.76 33.95 -19.43
C CYS A 438 -2.22 33.98 -19.49
N ASN A 439 -1.60 32.82 -19.72
CA ASN A 439 -0.12 32.75 -19.82
C ASN A 439 0.43 33.41 -21.09
N ILE A 440 -0.30 33.39 -22.21
CA ILE A 440 0.09 34.10 -23.43
C ILE A 440 -0.10 35.61 -23.30
N ALA A 441 -1.22 36.05 -22.64
CA ALA A 441 -1.52 37.46 -22.44
C ALA A 441 -0.55 38.16 -21.47
N HIS A 442 0.08 37.41 -20.55
CA HIS A 442 1.02 37.95 -19.58
C HIS A 442 2.32 37.08 -19.49
N PRO A 443 3.25 37.25 -20.45
CA PRO A 443 4.53 36.47 -20.45
C PRO A 443 5.37 36.68 -19.18
N SER A 444 5.20 37.82 -18.48
CA SER A 444 5.86 38.10 -17.20
C SER A 444 5.36 37.21 -16.03
N ALA A 445 4.17 36.61 -16.14
CA ALA A 445 3.64 35.70 -15.13
C ALA A 445 4.34 34.33 -15.13
N GLN A 446 4.95 33.91 -16.24
CA GLN A 446 5.74 32.66 -16.29
C GLN A 446 6.96 32.72 -15.36
N ASN A 447 7.57 33.89 -15.19
CA ASN A 447 8.70 34.04 -14.26
C ASN A 447 8.25 34.13 -12.80
N GLN A 448 7.02 34.59 -12.53
CA GLN A 448 6.50 34.68 -11.16
C GLN A 448 6.00 33.33 -10.62
N ASN A 449 5.41 32.47 -11.45
CA ASN A 449 4.99 31.13 -11.02
C ASN A 449 6.19 30.18 -10.74
N ILE A 450 7.30 30.35 -11.46
CA ILE A 450 8.57 29.69 -11.13
C ILE A 450 9.14 30.25 -9.82
N PHE A 451 8.87 31.53 -9.51
CA PHE A 451 9.31 32.19 -8.28
C PHE A 451 8.49 31.74 -7.08
N PHE A 452 7.16 31.59 -7.20
CA PHE A 452 6.29 31.11 -6.11
C PHE A 452 6.57 29.65 -5.73
N THR A 453 6.89 28.77 -6.68
CA THR A 453 7.33 27.40 -6.38
C THR A 453 8.73 27.36 -5.74
N LYS A 454 9.60 28.30 -6.04
CA LYS A 454 10.93 28.42 -5.39
C LYS A 454 10.88 29.16 -4.06
N VAL A 455 10.01 30.15 -3.89
CA VAL A 455 9.90 30.96 -2.67
C VAL A 455 9.13 30.23 -1.56
N GLY A 456 8.17 29.37 -1.89
CA GLY A 456 7.50 28.52 -0.91
C GLY A 456 8.44 27.58 -0.16
N LEU A 457 9.52 27.13 -0.80
CA LEU A 457 10.57 26.32 -0.17
C LEU A 457 11.63 27.17 0.56
N ASN A 458 11.93 28.39 0.07
CA ASN A 458 12.94 29.24 0.68
C ASN A 458 12.41 30.10 1.85
N SER A 459 11.13 30.45 1.90
CA SER A 459 10.57 31.23 3.01
C SER A 459 10.41 30.42 4.29
N SER A 460 10.05 29.15 4.18
CA SER A 460 10.02 28.25 5.36
C SER A 460 11.40 27.93 5.93
N ILE A 461 12.44 28.00 5.11
CA ILE A 461 13.83 27.78 5.55
C ILE A 461 14.44 29.07 6.13
N ARG A 462 14.10 30.24 5.60
CA ARG A 462 14.64 31.52 6.09
C ARG A 462 13.97 32.04 7.38
N SER A 463 12.73 31.67 7.68
CA SER A 463 12.08 32.06 8.94
C SER A 463 12.61 31.33 10.17
N LEU A 464 13.37 30.22 9.97
CA LEU A 464 13.99 29.46 11.06
C LEU A 464 15.42 29.92 11.41
N ASP A 465 16.09 30.63 10.50
CA ASP A 465 17.46 31.14 10.76
C ASP A 465 17.49 32.53 11.45
N HIS A 466 16.34 33.25 11.49
CA HIS A 466 16.27 34.58 12.13
C HIS A 466 15.94 34.58 13.64
N HIS A 467 15.72 33.42 14.27
CA HIS A 467 15.49 33.32 15.73
C HIS A 467 16.68 32.79 16.51
N ARG A 468 17.92 32.89 15.99
CA ARG A 468 19.13 32.51 16.69
C ARG A 468 20.23 33.60 16.69
N SER A 469 19.83 34.87 16.71
CA SER A 469 20.78 35.95 17.05
C SER A 469 20.01 37.04 17.77
N GLU A 470 19.68 36.76 19.03
CA GLU A 470 19.58 37.70 20.15
C GLU A 470 19.68 36.89 21.45
#